data_fcf7bd3b62f652b5edd43ced497bacc9
#
_entry.id   fcf7bd3b62f652b5edd43ced497bacc9
#
_cell.length_a   1.000
_cell.length_b   1.000
_cell.length_c   1.000
_cell.angle_alpha   90.00
_cell.angle_beta   90.00
_cell.angle_gamma   90.00
#
_symmetry.space_group_name_H-M   'P 1'
#
loop_
_entity.id
_entity.type
_entity.pdbx_description
1 polymer ?
#
loop_
_entity_poly.entity_id
_entity_poly.type
_entity_poly.pdbx_seq_one_letter_code
_entity_poly.pdbx_strand_id
1 'polypeptide(L)'
;MTNQSITDIAEKYNPMIRGWLNYYGKYGKKELTRVLEHINLHLSFWVRRKYKRYKWKLKEAMRYLRRIAIHSSNLFEHWKVGIMPATG
;
A
#
# COMPACT_ATOMS: atom_id res chain seq x y z
N MET A 1 14.96 13.46 0.22
CA MET A 1 15.39 12.05 0.11
C MET A 1 14.79 11.25 1.25
N THR A 2 14.21 10.09 0.94
CA THR A 2 13.61 9.26 1.99
C THR A 2 14.58 8.16 2.42
N ASN A 3 14.80 8.06 3.74
CA ASN A 3 15.62 7.01 4.33
C ASN A 3 14.79 5.88 4.92
N GLN A 4 13.47 5.98 4.79
CA GLN A 4 12.57 4.97 5.33
C GLN A 4 12.55 3.72 4.45
N SER A 5 12.51 2.55 5.08
CA SER A 5 12.25 1.30 4.39
C SER A 5 10.75 1.08 4.31
N ILE A 6 10.32 0.12 3.47
CA ILE A 6 8.91 -0.19 3.39
C ILE A 6 8.38 -0.76 4.72
N THR A 7 9.24 -1.43 5.48
CA THR A 7 8.88 -1.93 6.80
C THR A 7 8.58 -0.78 7.77
N ASP A 8 9.38 0.29 7.71
CA ASP A 8 9.14 1.48 8.53
C ASP A 8 7.80 2.11 8.20
N ILE A 9 7.46 2.18 6.92
CA ILE A 9 6.19 2.72 6.47
C ILE A 9 5.03 1.84 6.95
N ALA A 10 5.20 0.52 6.89
CA ALA A 10 4.18 -0.41 7.38
C ALA A 10 3.92 -0.21 8.86
N GLU A 11 4.96 -0.07 9.66
CA GLU A 11 4.82 0.17 11.10
C GLU A 11 4.05 1.45 11.39
N LYS A 12 4.24 2.45 10.55
CA LYS A 12 3.57 3.74 10.70
C LYS A 12 2.09 3.67 10.34
N TYR A 13 1.74 2.97 9.25
CA TYR A 13 0.38 2.97 8.73
C TYR A 13 -0.49 1.83 9.27
N ASN A 14 0.09 0.71 9.67
CA ASN A 14 -0.70 -0.45 10.08
C ASN A 14 -1.68 -0.19 11.22
N PRO A 15 -1.34 0.56 12.27
CA PRO A 15 -2.32 0.86 13.32
C PRO A 15 -3.56 1.58 12.78
N MET A 16 -3.35 2.52 11.87
CA MET A 16 -4.42 3.28 11.23
C MET A 16 -5.26 2.38 10.33
N ILE A 17 -4.60 1.53 9.55
CA ILE A 17 -5.29 0.60 8.65
C ILE A 17 -6.15 -0.38 9.45
N ARG A 18 -5.64 -0.90 10.56
CA ARG A 18 -6.42 -1.78 11.45
C ARG A 18 -7.67 -1.09 11.96
N GLY A 19 -7.53 0.19 12.34
CA GLY A 19 -8.68 0.97 12.79
C GLY A 19 -9.74 1.09 11.71
N TRP A 20 -9.31 1.37 10.48
CA TRP A 20 -10.23 1.47 9.34
C TRP A 20 -10.86 0.14 9.00
N LEU A 21 -10.12 -0.96 9.05
CA LEU A 21 -10.67 -2.29 8.81
C LEU A 21 -11.77 -2.62 9.81
N ASN A 22 -11.57 -2.28 11.07
CA ASN A 22 -12.57 -2.52 12.10
C ASN A 22 -13.81 -1.65 11.91
N TYR A 23 -13.62 -0.38 11.59
CA TYR A 23 -14.72 0.56 11.45
C TYR A 23 -15.54 0.31 10.18
N TYR A 24 -14.87 0.35 9.03
CA TYR A 24 -15.56 0.24 7.74
C TYR A 24 -15.94 -1.19 7.39
N GLY A 25 -15.31 -2.16 8.02
CA GLY A 25 -15.67 -3.56 7.81
C GLY A 25 -17.12 -3.85 8.13
N LYS A 26 -17.70 -3.06 9.04
CA LYS A 26 -19.12 -3.18 9.42
C LYS A 26 -20.03 -2.28 8.62
N TYR A 27 -19.56 -1.11 8.19
CA TYR A 27 -20.44 -0.05 7.70
C TYR A 27 -20.21 0.40 6.26
N GLY A 28 -19.11 0.02 5.64
CA GLY A 28 -18.85 0.52 4.30
C GLY A 28 -17.69 -0.18 3.62
N LYS A 29 -17.92 -1.38 3.10
CA LYS A 29 -16.86 -2.14 2.43
C LYS A 29 -16.36 -1.46 1.16
N LYS A 30 -17.23 -0.76 0.44
CA LYS A 30 -16.82 -0.04 -0.77
C LYS A 30 -15.90 1.13 -0.42
N GLU A 31 -16.28 1.87 0.62
CA GLU A 31 -15.48 2.99 1.09
C GLU A 31 -14.14 2.52 1.63
N LEU A 32 -14.15 1.39 2.35
CA LEU A 32 -12.93 0.78 2.85
C LEU A 32 -11.99 0.43 1.71
N THR A 33 -12.50 -0.24 0.68
CA THR A 33 -11.70 -0.63 -0.48
C THR A 33 -11.07 0.59 -1.14
N ARG A 34 -11.84 1.67 -1.32
CA ARG A 34 -11.32 2.91 -1.90
C ARG A 34 -10.18 3.50 -1.08
N VAL A 35 -10.38 3.57 0.25
CA VAL A 35 -9.37 4.13 1.14
C VAL A 35 -8.08 3.32 1.07
N LEU A 36 -8.20 2.00 1.09
CA LEU A 36 -7.03 1.13 1.09
C LEU A 36 -6.33 1.08 -0.27
N GLU A 37 -7.10 1.18 -1.36
CA GLU A 37 -6.49 1.34 -2.68
C GLU A 37 -5.74 2.66 -2.77
N HIS A 38 -6.24 3.69 -2.11
CA HIS A 38 -5.57 4.99 -2.04
C HIS A 38 -4.25 4.86 -1.29
N ILE A 39 -4.22 4.06 -0.23
CA ILE A 39 -2.97 3.77 0.49
C ILE A 39 -1.96 3.12 -0.47
N ASN A 40 -2.40 2.15 -1.27
CA ASN A 40 -1.52 1.52 -2.26
C ASN A 40 -0.96 2.53 -3.25
N LEU A 41 -1.78 3.49 -3.67
CA LEU A 41 -1.32 4.56 -4.56
C LEU A 41 -0.27 5.43 -3.88
N HIS A 42 -0.47 5.79 -2.62
CA HIS A 42 0.53 6.54 -1.86
C HIS A 42 1.83 5.77 -1.70
N LEU A 43 1.75 4.46 -1.52
CA LEU A 43 2.94 3.62 -1.45
C LEU A 43 3.68 3.62 -2.78
N SER A 44 2.96 3.67 -3.91
CA SER A 44 3.61 3.75 -5.22
C SER A 44 4.33 5.08 -5.39
N PHE A 45 3.79 6.17 -4.84
CA PHE A 45 4.48 7.46 -4.86
C PHE A 45 5.77 7.41 -4.05
N TRP A 46 5.76 6.70 -2.90
CA TRP A 46 6.95 6.49 -2.11
C TRP A 46 8.02 5.73 -2.91
N VAL A 47 7.62 4.69 -3.63
CA VAL A 47 8.52 3.92 -4.50
C VAL A 47 9.16 4.84 -5.53
N ARG A 48 8.37 5.71 -6.15
CA ARG A 48 8.86 6.65 -7.17
C ARG A 48 9.84 7.67 -6.60
N ARG A 49 9.64 8.06 -5.36
CA ARG A 49 10.58 8.98 -4.70
C ARG A 49 11.87 8.29 -4.30
N LYS A 50 11.77 7.07 -3.83
CA LYS A 50 12.93 6.33 -3.34
C LYS A 50 13.81 5.84 -4.47
N TYR A 51 13.21 5.38 -5.55
CA TYR A 51 13.94 4.80 -6.69
C TYR A 51 13.76 5.68 -7.93
N LYS A 52 14.84 6.35 -8.33
CA LYS A 52 14.83 7.28 -9.46
C LYS A 52 14.37 6.63 -10.76
N ARG A 53 14.64 5.34 -10.95
CA ARG A 53 14.25 4.63 -12.16
C ARG A 53 12.73 4.54 -12.34
N TYR A 54 11.95 4.73 -11.27
CA TYR A 54 10.49 4.72 -11.32
C TYR A 54 9.86 6.12 -11.30
N LYS A 55 10.68 7.16 -11.30
CA LYS A 55 10.21 8.54 -11.10
C LYS A 55 9.05 8.93 -12.00
N TRP A 56 9.11 8.53 -13.26
CA TRP A 56 8.08 8.87 -14.26
C TRP A 56 7.27 7.65 -14.71
N LYS A 57 7.33 6.56 -13.96
CA LYS A 57 6.74 5.29 -14.36
C LYS A 57 5.83 4.73 -13.27
N LEU A 58 4.63 5.31 -13.19
CA LEU A 58 3.67 4.90 -12.15
C LEU A 58 3.32 3.42 -12.24
N LYS A 59 3.07 2.91 -13.45
CA LYS A 59 2.74 1.50 -13.62
C LYS A 59 3.88 0.58 -13.17
N GLU A 60 5.11 0.97 -13.46
CA GLU A 60 6.27 0.20 -13.03
C GLU A 60 6.41 0.21 -11.51
N ALA A 61 6.16 1.35 -10.88
CA ALA A 61 6.18 1.47 -9.43
C ALA A 61 5.10 0.59 -8.79
N MET A 62 3.91 0.55 -9.38
CA MET A 62 2.82 -0.31 -8.89
C MET A 62 3.18 -1.79 -9.05
N ARG A 63 3.82 -2.18 -10.14
CA ARG A 63 4.28 -3.55 -10.34
C ARG A 63 5.31 -3.95 -9.29
N TYR A 64 6.25 -3.05 -9.02
CA TYR A 64 7.26 -3.29 -7.99
C TYR A 64 6.60 -3.50 -6.64
N LEU A 65 5.65 -2.63 -6.30
CA LEU A 65 4.92 -2.71 -5.03
C LEU A 65 4.10 -3.99 -4.95
N ARG A 66 3.44 -4.39 -6.04
CA ARG A 66 2.67 -5.63 -6.09
C ARG A 66 3.57 -6.85 -5.87
N ARG A 67 4.76 -6.81 -6.44
CA ARG A 67 5.72 -7.90 -6.25
C ARG A 67 6.09 -8.06 -4.77
N ILE A 68 6.31 -6.93 -4.10
CA ILE A 68 6.56 -6.94 -2.65
C ILE A 68 5.34 -7.48 -1.92
N ALA A 69 4.14 -7.08 -2.31
CA ALA A 69 2.91 -7.55 -1.67
C ALA A 69 2.70 -9.05 -1.81
N ILE A 70 3.07 -9.61 -2.95
CA ILE A 70 2.96 -11.05 -3.18
C ILE A 70 3.95 -11.81 -2.29
N HIS A 71 5.18 -11.33 -2.19
CA HIS A 71 6.21 -11.97 -1.36
C HIS A 71 6.01 -11.73 0.13
N SER A 72 5.44 -10.60 0.50
CA SER A 72 5.30 -10.21 1.90
C SER A 72 3.86 -9.75 2.17
N SER A 73 2.90 -10.63 1.91
CA SER A 73 1.49 -10.30 2.03
C SER A 73 1.07 -9.92 3.45
N ASN A 74 1.87 -10.26 4.46
CA ASN A 74 1.59 -9.91 5.85
C ASN A 74 2.19 -8.57 6.27
N LEU A 75 2.90 -7.89 5.38
CA LEU A 75 3.59 -6.64 5.72
C LEU A 75 2.62 -5.52 6.07
N PHE A 76 1.58 -5.34 5.27
CA PHE A 76 0.53 -4.36 5.52
C PHE A 76 -0.78 -5.05 5.85
N GLU A 77 -1.55 -4.45 6.76
CA GLU A 77 -2.81 -5.04 7.21
C GLU A 77 -3.83 -5.18 6.08
N HIS A 78 -3.87 -4.23 5.14
CA HIS A 78 -4.80 -4.31 4.02
C HIS A 78 -4.37 -5.35 2.97
N TRP A 79 -3.09 -5.64 2.88
CA TRP A 79 -2.61 -6.70 1.99
C TRP A 79 -3.03 -8.08 2.50
N LYS A 80 -3.10 -8.26 3.84
CA LYS A 80 -3.56 -9.52 4.43
C LYS A 80 -4.98 -9.86 4.02
N VAL A 81 -5.83 -8.86 3.83
CA VAL A 81 -7.22 -9.07 3.45
C VAL A 81 -7.44 -9.03 1.94
N GLY A 82 -6.37 -8.99 1.17
CA GLY A 82 -6.43 -9.13 -0.28
C GLY A 82 -6.49 -7.85 -1.08
N ILE A 83 -6.38 -6.68 -0.42
CA ILE A 83 -6.40 -5.39 -1.12
C ILE A 83 -4.98 -5.04 -1.51
N MET A 84 -4.54 -5.57 -2.65
CA MET A 84 -3.18 -5.45 -3.13
C MET A 84 -3.04 -4.38 -4.21
N PRO A 85 -1.80 -3.88 -4.44
CA PRO A 85 -1.57 -2.92 -5.52
C PRO A 85 -2.00 -3.49 -6.87
N ALA A 86 -2.73 -2.68 -7.62
CA ALA A 86 -3.17 -3.07 -8.96
C ALA A 86 -2.05 -2.85 -9.96
N THR A 87 -2.01 -3.68 -11.01
CA THR A 87 -0.97 -3.58 -12.03
C THR A 87 -1.49 -3.08 -13.37
N GLY A 88 -2.77 -2.83 -13.44
CA GLY A 88 -3.38 -2.57 -14.71
C GLY A 88 -4.09 -1.40 -14.89
#